data_bc600bc0345e74e1c709c1de19c2fb13
#
_entry.id   bc600bc0345e74e1c709c1de19c2fb13
#
_cell.length_a   1.000
_cell.length_b   1.000
_cell.length_c   1.000
_cell.angle_alpha   90.00
_cell.angle_beta   90.00
_cell.angle_gamma   90.00
#
_symmetry.space_group_name_H-M   'P 1'
#
loop_
_entity.id
_entity.type
_entity.pdbx_description
1 polymer ?
#
loop_
_entity_poly.entity_id
_entity_poly.type
_entity_poly.pdbx_seq_one_letter_code
_entity_poly.pdbx_strand_id
1 'polypeptide(L)'
;MQRLLQFARDHIILFGSAKFIAGLVIGFGLGVYFLPILTAEKGLSETELAELTSSAQAQTQLRTGEFARDLKGSDAFHWGEGTIYVRDDRIWLDGSIAPGPDYRLYLTKGQFTTRDSFLAAKSQALQIAPIKAYKNFSIEVPDGLDITEYDAVIIWCEAFSAFITSASLR
;
A
#
# COMPACT_ATOMS: atom_id res chain seq x y z
N MET A 1 43.78 15.80 -3.88
CA MET A 1 42.97 15.90 -5.11
C MET A 1 43.67 15.31 -6.32
N GLN A 2 44.95 15.62 -6.60
CA GLN A 2 45.71 15.10 -7.75
C GLN A 2 45.87 13.57 -7.78
N ARG A 3 46.11 12.92 -6.63
CA ARG A 3 46.23 11.43 -6.54
C ARG A 3 44.94 10.70 -6.91
N LEU A 4 43.79 11.24 -6.55
CA LEU A 4 42.45 10.68 -6.92
C LEU A 4 42.19 10.80 -8.42
N LEU A 5 42.59 11.94 -9.02
CA LEU A 5 42.46 12.15 -10.46
C LEU A 5 43.38 11.22 -11.24
N GLN A 6 44.59 10.99 -10.74
CA GLN A 6 45.55 10.07 -11.35
C GLN A 6 45.07 8.62 -11.27
N PHE A 7 44.59 8.17 -10.10
CA PHE A 7 44.00 6.86 -9.93
C PHE A 7 42.76 6.64 -10.86
N ALA A 8 41.90 7.66 -11.00
CA ALA A 8 40.75 7.60 -11.91
C ALA A 8 41.17 7.52 -13.39
N ARG A 9 42.28 8.09 -13.79
CA ARG A 9 42.83 8.00 -15.16
C ARG A 9 43.46 6.62 -15.41
N ASP A 10 44.19 6.08 -14.44
CA ASP A 10 44.88 4.79 -14.55
C ASP A 10 43.89 3.62 -14.54
N HIS A 11 42.70 3.84 -13.94
CA HIS A 11 41.61 2.84 -13.82
C HIS A 11 40.27 3.35 -14.39
N ILE A 12 40.31 3.96 -15.57
CA ILE A 12 39.14 4.66 -16.16
C ILE A 12 37.92 3.74 -16.33
N ILE A 13 38.14 2.48 -16.69
CA ILE A 13 37.08 1.50 -16.85
C ILE A 13 36.43 1.17 -15.49
N LEU A 14 37.24 0.91 -14.46
CA LEU A 14 36.76 0.61 -13.11
C LEU A 14 35.98 1.80 -12.54
N PHE A 15 36.50 3.02 -12.71
CA PHE A 15 35.87 4.23 -12.20
C PHE A 15 34.57 4.57 -12.97
N GLY A 16 34.58 4.35 -14.28
CA GLY A 16 33.39 4.49 -15.14
C GLY A 16 32.29 3.47 -14.78
N SER A 17 32.67 2.19 -14.60
CA SER A 17 31.74 1.14 -14.20
C SER A 17 31.16 1.39 -12.82
N ALA A 18 31.94 1.83 -11.85
CA ALA A 18 31.49 2.16 -10.51
C ALA A 18 30.45 3.30 -10.52
N LYS A 19 30.70 4.37 -11.28
CA LYS A 19 29.74 5.47 -11.48
C LYS A 19 28.47 5.01 -12.17
N PHE A 20 28.59 4.18 -13.20
CA PHE A 20 27.44 3.63 -13.92
C PHE A 20 26.56 2.78 -13.01
N ILE A 21 27.16 1.87 -12.23
CA ILE A 21 26.44 1.04 -11.26
C ILE A 21 25.78 1.90 -10.19
N ALA A 22 26.49 2.88 -9.64
CA ALA A 22 25.92 3.80 -8.65
C ALA A 22 24.73 4.58 -9.22
N GLY A 23 24.85 5.10 -10.45
CA GLY A 23 23.76 5.78 -11.16
C GLY A 23 22.55 4.86 -11.39
N LEU A 24 22.79 3.60 -11.75
CA LEU A 24 21.75 2.60 -11.98
C LEU A 24 21.00 2.28 -10.68
N VAL A 25 21.71 2.07 -9.56
CA VAL A 25 21.10 1.79 -8.25
C VAL A 25 20.27 2.99 -7.77
N ILE A 26 20.81 4.20 -7.88
CA ILE A 26 20.08 5.42 -7.52
C ILE A 26 18.86 5.61 -8.43
N GLY A 27 19.04 5.49 -9.74
CA GLY A 27 17.94 5.64 -10.71
C GLY A 27 16.84 4.60 -10.52
N PHE A 28 17.22 3.35 -10.23
CA PHE A 28 16.25 2.29 -9.90
C PHE A 28 15.47 2.63 -8.63
N GLY A 29 16.16 3.04 -7.55
CA GLY A 29 15.50 3.41 -6.29
C GLY A 29 14.53 4.59 -6.47
N LEU A 30 14.94 5.63 -7.21
CA LEU A 30 14.08 6.76 -7.54
C LEU A 30 12.89 6.32 -8.41
N GLY A 31 13.11 5.44 -9.38
CA GLY A 31 12.05 4.91 -10.24
C GLY A 31 11.01 4.13 -9.45
N VAL A 32 11.44 3.24 -8.56
CA VAL A 32 10.53 2.47 -7.67
C VAL A 32 9.71 3.39 -6.77
N TYR A 33 10.29 4.47 -6.27
CA TYR A 33 9.60 5.42 -5.40
C TYR A 33 8.67 6.36 -6.16
N PHE A 34 9.13 6.97 -7.26
CA PHE A 34 8.36 8.00 -7.96
C PHE A 34 7.35 7.46 -8.96
N LEU A 35 7.63 6.32 -9.62
CA LEU A 35 6.75 5.79 -10.64
C LEU A 35 5.32 5.51 -10.10
N PRO A 36 5.14 4.88 -8.93
CA PRO A 36 3.80 4.68 -8.37
C PRO A 36 3.05 6.00 -8.13
N ILE A 37 3.77 7.04 -7.68
CA ILE A 37 3.17 8.37 -7.43
C ILE A 37 2.72 9.01 -8.75
N LEU A 38 3.54 8.92 -9.80
CA LEU A 38 3.25 9.51 -11.10
C LEU A 38 2.14 8.79 -11.88
N THR A 39 1.98 7.49 -11.62
CA THR A 39 0.97 6.63 -12.27
C THR A 39 -0.24 6.36 -11.39
N ALA A 40 -0.31 6.96 -10.21
CA ALA A 40 -1.43 6.80 -9.29
C ALA A 40 -2.76 7.23 -9.94
N GLU A 41 -3.78 6.41 -9.77
CA GLU A 41 -5.15 6.80 -10.12
C GLU A 41 -5.67 7.83 -9.12
N LYS A 42 -6.63 8.62 -9.56
CA LYS A 42 -7.33 9.55 -8.66
C LYS A 42 -8.27 8.75 -7.76
N GLY A 43 -8.19 9.00 -6.47
CA GLY A 43 -9.20 8.54 -5.52
C GLY A 43 -10.49 9.36 -5.61
N LEU A 44 -11.44 9.05 -4.73
CA LEU A 44 -12.67 9.80 -4.61
C LEU A 44 -12.39 11.26 -4.26
N SER A 45 -13.13 12.18 -4.87
CA SER A 45 -13.19 13.56 -4.42
C SER A 45 -13.87 13.65 -3.06
N GLU A 46 -13.67 14.76 -2.35
CA GLU A 46 -14.30 14.99 -1.04
C GLU A 46 -15.85 14.90 -1.11
N THR A 47 -16.44 15.34 -2.23
CA THR A 47 -17.90 15.28 -2.45
C THR A 47 -18.36 13.83 -2.64
N GLU A 48 -17.72 13.08 -3.52
CA GLU A 48 -18.03 11.66 -3.76
C GLU A 48 -17.84 10.81 -2.48
N LEU A 49 -16.78 11.08 -1.73
CA LEU A 49 -16.51 10.42 -0.46
C LEU A 49 -17.61 10.69 0.57
N ALA A 50 -18.03 11.97 0.71
CA ALA A 50 -19.09 12.38 1.63
C ALA A 50 -20.43 11.74 1.24
N GLU A 51 -20.79 11.74 -0.05
CA GLU A 51 -22.01 11.12 -0.57
C GLU A 51 -22.01 9.60 -0.35
N LEU A 52 -20.91 8.93 -0.66
CA LEU A 52 -20.78 7.48 -0.47
C LEU A 52 -20.88 7.11 1.01
N THR A 53 -20.18 7.83 1.89
CA THR A 53 -20.17 7.57 3.33
C THR A 53 -21.53 7.84 3.95
N SER A 54 -22.18 8.96 3.61
CA SER A 54 -23.52 9.28 4.13
C SER A 54 -24.59 8.29 3.67
N SER A 55 -24.55 7.87 2.42
CA SER A 55 -25.48 6.86 1.89
C SER A 55 -25.28 5.48 2.54
N ALA A 56 -24.03 5.14 2.86
CA ALA A 56 -23.68 3.86 3.47
C ALA A 56 -24.06 3.80 4.97
N GLN A 57 -23.95 4.90 5.70
CA GLN A 57 -24.33 4.98 7.12
C GLN A 57 -25.81 4.70 7.38
N ALA A 58 -26.67 4.87 6.37
CA ALA A 58 -28.09 4.51 6.43
C ALA A 58 -28.33 3.00 6.24
N GLN A 59 -27.31 2.19 5.95
CA GLN A 59 -27.42 0.77 5.65
C GLN A 59 -26.87 -0.10 6.80
N THR A 60 -27.55 -1.21 7.07
CA THR A 60 -27.32 -2.05 8.27
C THR A 60 -26.05 -2.91 8.22
N GLN A 61 -25.34 -2.97 7.09
CA GLN A 61 -24.20 -3.88 6.85
C GLN A 61 -22.86 -3.17 6.69
N LEU A 62 -22.77 -1.87 7.03
CA LEU A 62 -21.52 -1.14 6.97
C LEU A 62 -20.64 -1.52 8.15
N ARG A 63 -19.42 -1.97 7.86
CA ARG A 63 -18.35 -2.19 8.85
C ARG A 63 -17.25 -1.17 8.66
N THR A 64 -16.63 -0.77 9.75
CA THR A 64 -15.56 0.24 9.72
C THR A 64 -14.33 -0.23 10.49
N GLY A 65 -13.17 0.27 10.10
CA GLY A 65 -11.91 0.07 10.81
C GLY A 65 -11.04 1.31 10.68
N GLU A 66 -10.03 1.44 11.55
CA GLU A 66 -9.11 2.56 11.55
C GLU A 66 -7.71 2.11 11.17
N PHE A 67 -7.15 2.71 10.12
CA PHE A 67 -5.73 2.63 9.83
C PHE A 67 -4.97 3.63 10.71
N ALA A 68 -3.94 3.15 11.38
CA ALA A 68 -3.08 3.95 12.26
C ALA A 68 -1.64 3.92 11.76
N ARG A 69 -0.97 5.07 11.82
CA ARG A 69 0.43 5.21 11.37
C ARG A 69 1.44 4.50 12.25
N ASP A 70 1.09 4.21 13.49
CA ASP A 70 1.97 3.69 14.53
C ASP A 70 1.80 2.18 14.80
N LEU A 71 1.29 1.43 13.82
CA LEU A 71 1.24 -0.03 13.92
C LEU A 71 2.66 -0.61 14.02
N LYS A 72 2.79 -1.75 14.69
CA LYS A 72 4.08 -2.40 14.95
C LYS A 72 4.93 -2.64 13.70
N GLY A 73 4.30 -2.85 12.54
CA GLY A 73 4.96 -3.07 11.25
C GLY A 73 5.06 -1.82 10.39
N SER A 74 4.59 -0.66 10.87
CA SER A 74 4.65 0.61 10.14
C SER A 74 6.01 1.28 10.29
N ASP A 75 6.42 2.02 9.26
CA ASP A 75 7.62 2.85 9.23
C ASP A 75 7.39 4.11 8.35
N ALA A 76 8.45 4.85 8.06
CA ALA A 76 8.35 6.07 7.25
C ALA A 76 7.84 5.85 5.82
N PHE A 77 7.94 4.62 5.28
CA PHE A 77 7.56 4.25 3.92
C PHE A 77 6.37 3.30 3.86
N HIS A 78 5.97 2.72 5.00
CA HIS A 78 4.90 1.72 5.12
C HIS A 78 3.92 2.14 6.20
N TRP A 79 2.85 2.80 5.82
CA TRP A 79 1.83 3.31 6.74
C TRP A 79 0.49 3.51 6.04
N GLY A 80 -0.55 3.58 6.83
CA GLY A 80 -1.88 4.05 6.44
C GLY A 80 -2.52 4.83 7.58
N GLU A 81 -3.44 5.72 7.24
CA GLU A 81 -4.21 6.50 8.20
C GLU A 81 -5.62 6.79 7.67
N GLY A 82 -6.58 6.87 8.55
CA GLY A 82 -7.97 7.18 8.24
C GLY A 82 -8.90 5.99 8.39
N THR A 83 -10.16 6.20 8.08
CA THR A 83 -11.22 5.20 8.27
C THR A 83 -11.42 4.38 7.01
N ILE A 84 -11.30 3.06 7.12
CA ILE A 84 -11.66 2.11 6.08
C ILE A 84 -13.12 1.65 6.30
N TYR A 85 -13.89 1.70 5.25
CA TYR A 85 -15.29 1.29 5.22
C TYR A 85 -15.43 0.03 4.35
N VAL A 86 -16.16 -0.95 4.83
CA VAL A 86 -16.38 -2.24 4.16
C VAL A 86 -17.86 -2.53 4.08
N ARG A 87 -18.35 -2.68 2.85
CA ARG A 87 -19.70 -3.10 2.50
C ARG A 87 -19.62 -4.23 1.48
N ASP A 88 -20.67 -5.00 1.31
CA ASP A 88 -20.69 -6.21 0.47
C ASP A 88 -20.32 -5.97 -0.99
N ASP A 89 -20.63 -4.78 -1.52
CA ASP A 89 -20.35 -4.38 -2.90
C ASP A 89 -19.12 -3.48 -3.05
N ARG A 90 -18.63 -2.85 -1.95
CA ARG A 90 -17.60 -1.81 -2.04
C ARG A 90 -16.79 -1.68 -0.76
N ILE A 91 -15.49 -1.44 -0.94
CA ILE A 91 -14.55 -1.06 0.14
C ILE A 91 -13.94 0.28 -0.23
N TRP A 92 -13.92 1.25 0.70
CA TRP A 92 -13.31 2.55 0.45
C TRP A 92 -12.59 3.09 1.68
N LEU A 93 -11.63 3.95 1.44
CA LEU A 93 -10.85 4.64 2.47
C LEU A 93 -11.19 6.12 2.47
N ASP A 94 -11.50 6.66 3.65
CA ASP A 94 -11.42 8.08 3.95
C ASP A 94 -10.08 8.33 4.66
N GLY A 95 -9.06 8.68 3.87
CA GLY A 95 -7.70 8.78 4.39
C GLY A 95 -6.63 8.58 3.33
N SER A 96 -5.46 8.16 3.76
CA SER A 96 -4.32 7.95 2.86
C SER A 96 -3.42 6.80 3.29
N ILE A 97 -2.69 6.26 2.33
CA ILE A 97 -1.65 5.23 2.52
C ILE A 97 -0.34 5.69 1.88
N ALA A 98 0.77 5.20 2.39
CA ALA A 98 2.07 5.41 1.74
C ALA A 98 2.01 4.94 0.27
N PRO A 99 2.58 5.70 -0.68
CA PRO A 99 2.65 5.25 -2.07
C PRO A 99 3.63 4.10 -2.24
N GLY A 100 3.32 3.18 -3.16
CA GLY A 100 4.21 2.06 -3.49
C GLY A 100 3.71 1.24 -4.67
N PRO A 101 4.57 0.36 -5.19
CA PRO A 101 4.29 -0.38 -6.38
C PRO A 101 3.35 -1.52 -6.21
N ASP A 102 2.51 -2.06 -6.61
CA ASP A 102 1.76 -3.33 -6.51
C ASP A 102 1.10 -3.61 -5.16
N TYR A 103 0.28 -2.67 -4.71
CA TYR A 103 -0.55 -2.87 -3.52
C TYR A 103 -1.80 -3.68 -3.80
N ARG A 104 -2.13 -4.56 -2.84
CA ARG A 104 -3.34 -5.39 -2.83
C ARG A 104 -4.08 -5.21 -1.52
N LEU A 105 -5.40 -5.17 -1.61
CA LEU A 105 -6.28 -5.25 -0.45
C LEU A 105 -6.64 -6.70 -0.19
N TYR A 106 -6.45 -7.12 1.05
CA TYR A 106 -6.87 -8.42 1.56
C TYR A 106 -7.85 -8.26 2.71
N LEU A 107 -8.77 -9.20 2.81
CA LEU A 107 -9.57 -9.45 4.00
C LEU A 107 -9.00 -10.65 4.76
N THR A 108 -8.99 -10.57 6.08
CA THR A 108 -8.39 -11.59 6.96
C THR A 108 -9.29 -11.90 8.16
N LYS A 109 -9.14 -13.11 8.71
CA LYS A 109 -9.71 -13.49 10.00
C LYS A 109 -8.70 -13.10 11.08
N GLY A 110 -8.97 -11.97 11.75
CA GLY A 110 -8.05 -11.33 12.70
C GLY A 110 -7.08 -10.33 12.06
N GLN A 111 -6.68 -9.34 12.86
CA GLN A 111 -5.77 -8.28 12.45
C GLN A 111 -4.31 -8.75 12.55
N PHE A 112 -3.56 -8.54 11.49
CA PHE A 112 -2.11 -8.72 11.45
C PHE A 112 -1.44 -7.36 11.33
N THR A 113 -0.47 -7.06 12.18
CA THR A 113 0.18 -5.74 12.26
C THR A 113 1.65 -5.78 11.87
N THR A 114 2.16 -6.92 11.38
CA THR A 114 3.54 -7.08 10.95
C THR A 114 3.62 -7.94 9.68
N ARG A 115 4.72 -7.78 8.93
CA ARG A 115 5.05 -8.59 7.77
C ARG A 115 4.97 -10.09 8.05
N ASP A 116 5.68 -10.55 9.07
CA ASP A 116 5.83 -11.98 9.34
C ASP A 116 4.52 -12.61 9.82
N SER A 117 3.74 -11.89 10.63
CA SER A 117 2.43 -12.37 11.08
C SER A 117 1.45 -12.54 9.90
N PHE A 118 1.45 -11.61 8.95
CA PHE A 118 0.59 -11.75 7.78
C PHE A 118 1.07 -12.84 6.83
N LEU A 119 2.38 -12.96 6.57
CA LEU A 119 2.91 -14.02 5.71
C LEU A 119 2.52 -15.42 6.20
N ALA A 120 2.51 -15.66 7.50
CA ALA A 120 2.08 -16.92 8.08
C ALA A 120 0.59 -17.24 7.84
N ALA A 121 -0.25 -16.23 7.65
CA ALA A 121 -1.69 -16.37 7.44
C ALA A 121 -2.16 -16.06 6.01
N LYS A 122 -1.27 -15.61 5.13
CA LYS A 122 -1.60 -15.09 3.79
C LYS A 122 -2.36 -16.09 2.92
N SER A 123 -2.06 -17.38 3.05
CA SER A 123 -2.77 -18.43 2.30
C SER A 123 -4.25 -18.57 2.66
N GLN A 124 -4.67 -18.01 3.80
CA GLN A 124 -6.07 -18.01 4.28
C GLN A 124 -6.72 -16.62 4.10
N ALA A 125 -5.98 -15.64 3.62
CA ALA A 125 -6.49 -14.30 3.36
C ALA A 125 -7.19 -14.25 2.00
N LEU A 126 -8.29 -13.49 1.93
CA LEU A 126 -9.02 -13.25 0.70
C LEU A 126 -8.49 -11.99 0.02
N GLN A 127 -7.84 -12.14 -1.13
CA GLN A 127 -7.44 -11.01 -1.94
C GLN A 127 -8.66 -10.44 -2.68
N ILE A 128 -8.92 -9.14 -2.50
CA ILE A 128 -10.06 -8.47 -3.14
C ILE A 128 -9.63 -7.84 -4.46
N ALA A 129 -8.69 -6.88 -4.43
CA ALA A 129 -8.32 -6.13 -5.63
C ALA A 129 -6.96 -5.41 -5.48
N PRO A 130 -6.37 -4.96 -6.61
CA PRO A 130 -5.25 -4.04 -6.57
C PRO A 130 -5.68 -2.64 -6.10
N ILE A 131 -4.79 -1.95 -5.39
CA ILE A 131 -4.97 -0.54 -5.00
C ILE A 131 -4.06 0.31 -5.88
N LYS A 132 -4.64 1.31 -6.56
CA LYS A 132 -3.91 2.19 -7.47
C LYS A 132 -4.01 3.67 -7.08
N ALA A 133 -4.89 4.01 -6.14
CA ALA A 133 -4.99 5.34 -5.56
C ALA A 133 -4.52 5.30 -4.10
N TYR A 134 -3.72 6.29 -3.69
CA TYR A 134 -3.13 6.33 -2.34
C TYR A 134 -3.87 7.26 -1.39
N LYS A 135 -4.85 7.99 -1.88
CA LYS A 135 -5.76 8.81 -1.08
C LYS A 135 -7.20 8.50 -1.49
N ASN A 136 -8.06 8.32 -0.52
CA ASN A 136 -9.51 8.14 -0.72
C ASN A 136 -9.84 7.08 -1.80
N PHE A 137 -9.15 5.92 -1.77
CA PHE A 137 -9.42 4.89 -2.77
C PHE A 137 -10.82 4.27 -2.59
N SER A 138 -11.38 3.78 -3.67
CA SER A 138 -12.60 2.98 -3.68
C SER A 138 -12.41 1.76 -4.56
N ILE A 139 -12.83 0.60 -4.06
CA ILE A 139 -12.69 -0.71 -4.70
C ILE A 139 -14.04 -1.40 -4.71
N GLU A 140 -14.47 -1.88 -5.86
CA GLU A 140 -15.63 -2.76 -5.97
C GLU A 140 -15.26 -4.16 -5.46
N VAL A 141 -16.14 -4.73 -4.64
CA VAL A 141 -16.02 -6.13 -4.20
C VAL A 141 -16.60 -7.00 -5.32
N PRO A 142 -15.86 -8.01 -5.83
CA PRO A 142 -16.37 -8.88 -6.85
C PRO A 142 -17.63 -9.64 -6.42
N ASP A 143 -18.60 -9.76 -7.31
CA ASP A 143 -19.84 -10.48 -7.06
C ASP A 143 -19.62 -11.92 -6.58
N GLY A 144 -20.40 -12.36 -5.65
CA GLY A 144 -20.38 -13.74 -5.12
C GLY A 144 -19.31 -14.01 -4.07
N LEU A 145 -18.54 -13.00 -3.64
CA LEU A 145 -17.63 -13.13 -2.51
C LEU A 145 -18.38 -12.92 -1.20
N ASP A 146 -18.33 -13.90 -0.30
CA ASP A 146 -18.78 -13.73 1.08
C ASP A 146 -17.66 -13.11 1.91
N ILE A 147 -17.80 -11.83 2.20
CA ILE A 147 -16.83 -11.07 3.00
C ILE A 147 -17.21 -11.00 4.48
N THR A 148 -18.36 -11.58 4.88
CA THR A 148 -18.86 -11.50 6.25
C THR A 148 -18.03 -12.32 7.24
N GLU A 149 -17.33 -13.34 6.75
CA GLU A 149 -16.44 -14.17 7.57
C GLU A 149 -15.12 -13.51 7.98
N TYR A 150 -14.83 -12.33 7.42
CA TYR A 150 -13.56 -11.61 7.65
C TYR A 150 -13.82 -10.40 8.56
N ASP A 151 -12.95 -10.21 9.53
CA ASP A 151 -13.06 -9.18 10.56
C ASP A 151 -11.91 -8.16 10.54
N ALA A 152 -11.03 -8.25 9.54
CA ALA A 152 -9.94 -7.30 9.36
C ALA A 152 -9.59 -7.07 7.88
N VAL A 153 -9.02 -5.89 7.62
CA VAL A 153 -8.46 -5.48 6.34
C VAL A 153 -6.95 -5.33 6.47
N ILE A 154 -6.21 -5.75 5.46
CA ILE A 154 -4.78 -5.50 5.34
C ILE A 154 -4.44 -4.99 3.95
N ILE A 155 -3.54 -4.02 3.87
CA ILE A 155 -2.90 -3.56 2.63
C ILE A 155 -1.49 -4.11 2.60
N TRP A 156 -1.17 -4.80 1.52
CA TRP A 156 0.06 -5.52 1.31
C TRP A 156 0.70 -5.16 -0.02
N CYS A 157 2.01 -4.98 -0.03
CA CYS A 157 2.81 -4.82 -1.25
C CYS A 157 3.31 -6.19 -1.73
N GLU A 158 2.82 -6.66 -2.88
CA GLU A 158 3.26 -7.93 -3.45
C GLU A 158 4.69 -7.89 -3.98
N ALA A 159 5.06 -6.81 -4.66
CA ALA A 159 6.40 -6.67 -5.26
C ALA A 159 7.54 -6.79 -4.24
N PHE A 160 7.33 -6.31 -3.02
CA PHE A 160 8.36 -6.33 -1.97
C PHE A 160 8.01 -7.22 -0.77
N SER A 161 6.89 -7.92 -0.83
CA SER A 161 6.38 -8.71 0.30
C SER A 161 6.40 -7.89 1.59
N ALA A 162 5.81 -6.68 1.54
CA ALA A 162 5.86 -5.72 2.64
C ALA A 162 4.46 -5.42 3.19
N PHE A 163 4.38 -5.34 4.53
CA PHE A 163 3.20 -4.86 5.24
C PHE A 163 3.09 -3.34 5.08
N ILE A 164 1.91 -2.83 4.78
CA ILE A 164 1.65 -1.40 4.66
C ILE A 164 0.82 -0.91 5.84
N THR A 165 -0.37 -1.46 6.01
CA THR A 165 -1.28 -1.12 7.12
C THR A 165 -2.36 -2.17 7.28
N SER A 166 -3.06 -2.16 8.41
CA SER A 166 -4.22 -3.02 8.66
C SER A 166 -5.19 -2.38 9.65
N ALA A 167 -6.44 -2.84 9.63
CA ALA A 167 -7.46 -2.45 10.59
C ALA A 167 -8.36 -3.63 10.95
N SER A 168 -8.78 -3.73 12.22
CA SER A 168 -9.92 -4.58 12.61
C SER A 168 -11.23 -3.89 12.23
N LEU A 169 -12.19 -4.67 11.74
CA LEU A 169 -13.53 -4.23 11.38
C LEU A 169 -14.51 -4.43 12.56
N ARG A 170 -15.42 -3.51 12.70
CA ARG A 170 -16.51 -3.50 13.68
C ARG A 170 -17.78 -2.93 13.05
#